data_c5cd277bce5bd0bbaa9571bf2ad2c388
#
_entry.id   c5cd277bce5bd0bbaa9571bf2ad2c388
#
_cell.length_a   1.000
_cell.length_b   1.000
_cell.length_c   1.000
_cell.angle_alpha   90.00
_cell.angle_beta   90.00
_cell.angle_gamma   90.00
#
_symmetry.space_group_name_H-M   'P 1'
#
loop_
_entity.id
_entity.type
_entity.pdbx_description
1 polymer ?
#
loop_
_entity_poly.entity_id
_entity_poly.type
_entity_poly.pdbx_seq_one_letter_code
_entity_poly.pdbx_strand_id
1 'polypeptide(L)'
;LQADLSKRDELERVAERLRDKSRPVGLLVNNAGFGLGQRFVGGDLSREEDALDVMVRAVMVASHAAAGAMVERGRGAILNVSSMTAHTAMGTYAAHKAWVLRFTEGLAAELAGTGVSATALCPGLVHTGFHAAAGIDETQWKEPLWLDAERVAIDALAAVRRGQVICTPSLRYRSANAVLRLAPRWFVRRVVGPERSGQGRD
;
A
#
# COMPACT_ATOMS: atom_id res chain seq x y z
N LEU A 1 6.14 -18.15 -9.38
CA LEU A 1 5.68 -18.70 -8.11
C LEU A 1 4.26 -18.16 -7.85
N GLN A 2 3.26 -19.02 -7.91
CA GLN A 2 1.89 -18.69 -7.49
C GLN A 2 1.77 -18.93 -5.99
N ALA A 3 1.15 -17.98 -5.26
CA ALA A 3 0.94 -18.08 -3.82
C ALA A 3 -0.27 -17.23 -3.39
N ASP A 4 -1.07 -17.77 -2.48
CA ASP A 4 -2.08 -17.04 -1.74
C ASP A 4 -1.43 -16.41 -0.50
N LEU A 5 -1.33 -15.07 -0.49
CA LEU A 5 -0.63 -14.33 0.55
C LEU A 5 -1.38 -14.30 1.89
N SER A 6 -2.63 -14.75 1.94
CA SER A 6 -3.37 -14.95 3.20
C SER A 6 -2.94 -16.24 3.91
N LYS A 7 -2.34 -17.19 3.19
CA LYS A 7 -1.88 -18.48 3.72
C LYS A 7 -0.42 -18.40 4.16
N ARG A 8 -0.16 -18.77 5.43
CA ARG A 8 1.17 -18.62 6.05
C ARG A 8 2.26 -19.47 5.38
N ASP A 9 1.94 -20.68 5.01
CA ASP A 9 2.85 -21.61 4.34
C ASP A 9 3.20 -21.15 2.92
N GLU A 10 2.21 -20.62 2.20
CA GLU A 10 2.44 -20.06 0.85
C GLU A 10 3.23 -18.75 0.91
N LEU A 11 2.95 -17.90 1.89
CA LEU A 11 3.72 -16.69 2.14
C LEU A 11 5.18 -17.01 2.51
N GLU A 12 5.43 -18.07 3.30
CA GLU A 12 6.81 -18.48 3.60
C GLU A 12 7.56 -18.94 2.34
N ARG A 13 6.92 -19.65 1.43
CA ARG A 13 7.52 -19.98 0.10
C ARG A 13 7.93 -18.73 -0.69
N VAL A 14 7.13 -17.64 -0.59
CA VAL A 14 7.50 -16.34 -1.17
C VAL A 14 8.72 -15.77 -0.45
N ALA A 15 8.75 -15.81 0.88
CA ALA A 15 9.87 -15.32 1.67
C ALA A 15 11.16 -16.11 1.38
N GLU A 16 11.09 -17.44 1.25
CA GLU A 16 12.22 -18.27 0.83
C GLU A 16 12.75 -17.86 -0.55
N ARG A 17 11.83 -17.62 -1.50
CA ARG A 17 12.22 -17.13 -2.84
C ARG A 17 12.91 -15.76 -2.79
N LEU A 18 12.53 -14.88 -1.89
CA LEU A 18 13.14 -13.57 -1.70
C LEU A 18 14.55 -13.67 -1.06
N ARG A 19 14.80 -14.69 -0.24
CA ARG A 19 16.10 -14.98 0.37
C ARG A 19 17.06 -15.71 -0.58
N ASP A 20 16.59 -16.23 -1.71
CA ASP A 20 17.41 -17.02 -2.65
C ASP A 20 18.53 -16.18 -3.26
N LYS A 21 19.76 -16.44 -2.83
CA LYS A 21 20.97 -15.74 -3.27
C LYS A 21 21.41 -16.13 -4.68
N SER A 22 20.97 -17.27 -5.20
CA SER A 22 21.30 -17.73 -6.56
C SER A 22 20.54 -16.95 -7.64
N ARG A 23 19.38 -16.43 -7.29
CA ARG A 23 18.52 -15.62 -8.16
C ARG A 23 18.04 -14.36 -7.44
N PRO A 24 18.91 -13.41 -7.17
CA PRO A 24 18.65 -12.28 -6.31
C PRO A 24 17.55 -11.36 -6.87
N VAL A 25 16.62 -10.97 -6.01
CA VAL A 25 15.56 -10.00 -6.34
C VAL A 25 16.10 -8.59 -6.15
N GLY A 26 16.14 -7.78 -7.21
CA GLY A 26 16.63 -6.40 -7.17
C GLY A 26 15.57 -5.38 -6.71
N LEU A 27 14.29 -5.66 -7.00
CA LEU A 27 13.16 -4.84 -6.60
C LEU A 27 12.03 -5.75 -6.08
N LEU A 28 11.59 -5.53 -4.85
CA LEU A 28 10.34 -6.08 -4.34
C LEU A 28 9.22 -5.04 -4.50
N VAL A 29 8.09 -5.43 -5.06
CA VAL A 29 6.88 -4.60 -5.12
C VAL A 29 5.76 -5.29 -4.35
N ASN A 30 5.43 -4.78 -3.17
CA ASN A 30 4.29 -5.21 -2.37
C ASN A 30 3.04 -4.44 -2.84
N ASN A 31 2.35 -5.00 -3.83
CA ASN A 31 1.19 -4.37 -4.46
C ASN A 31 -0.14 -5.06 -4.12
N ALA A 32 -0.11 -6.34 -3.73
CA ALA A 32 -1.31 -7.11 -3.44
C ALA A 32 -2.21 -6.40 -2.41
N GLY A 33 -3.49 -6.35 -2.70
CA GLY A 33 -4.47 -5.73 -1.82
C GLY A 33 -5.83 -5.60 -2.49
N PHE A 34 -6.86 -5.50 -1.68
CA PHE A 34 -8.25 -5.42 -2.13
C PHE A 34 -9.09 -4.56 -1.17
N GLY A 35 -10.19 -4.04 -1.67
CA GLY A 35 -11.20 -3.39 -0.84
C GLY A 35 -12.17 -4.42 -0.25
N LEU A 36 -12.64 -4.19 0.98
CA LEU A 36 -13.49 -5.15 1.67
C LEU A 36 -14.96 -5.07 1.25
N GLY A 37 -15.43 -3.91 0.79
CA GLY A 37 -16.82 -3.71 0.37
C GLY A 37 -17.85 -3.89 1.49
N GLN A 38 -17.44 -3.84 2.75
CA GLN A 38 -18.30 -4.05 3.92
C GLN A 38 -18.00 -3.03 5.02
N ARG A 39 -18.95 -2.86 5.95
CA ARG A 39 -18.72 -2.17 7.22
C ARG A 39 -18.03 -3.11 8.20
N PHE A 40 -17.18 -2.57 9.08
CA PHE A 40 -16.55 -3.36 10.13
C PHE A 40 -17.57 -3.90 11.14
N VAL A 41 -18.45 -3.01 11.63
CA VAL A 41 -19.51 -3.40 12.55
C VAL A 41 -20.59 -4.17 11.78
N GLY A 42 -20.78 -5.44 12.11
CA GLY A 42 -21.72 -6.34 11.47
C GLY A 42 -21.20 -7.00 10.19
N GLY A 43 -19.97 -6.69 9.77
CA GLY A 43 -19.31 -7.35 8.64
C GLY A 43 -18.74 -8.73 8.99
N ASP A 44 -18.26 -9.43 7.98
CA ASP A 44 -17.61 -10.72 8.11
C ASP A 44 -16.15 -10.54 8.60
N LEU A 45 -15.86 -11.05 9.81
CA LEU A 45 -14.54 -10.96 10.42
C LEU A 45 -13.47 -11.71 9.62
N SER A 46 -13.81 -12.83 8.98
CA SER A 46 -12.84 -13.61 8.20
C SER A 46 -12.28 -12.80 7.03
N ARG A 47 -13.10 -11.97 6.40
CA ARG A 47 -12.66 -11.05 5.33
C ARG A 47 -11.74 -9.94 5.85
N GLU A 48 -11.97 -9.46 7.08
CA GLU A 48 -11.08 -8.49 7.73
C GLU A 48 -9.71 -9.12 8.04
N GLU A 49 -9.70 -10.37 8.52
CA GLU A 49 -8.47 -11.14 8.79
C GLU A 49 -7.69 -11.42 7.51
N ASP A 50 -8.35 -11.88 6.44
CA ASP A 50 -7.71 -12.06 5.12
C ASP A 50 -7.09 -10.75 4.60
N ALA A 51 -7.79 -9.63 4.77
CA ALA A 51 -7.28 -8.32 4.37
C ALA A 51 -6.07 -7.88 5.20
N LEU A 52 -6.08 -8.14 6.51
CA LEU A 52 -4.95 -7.90 7.40
C LEU A 52 -3.75 -8.76 6.99
N ASP A 53 -4.00 -10.04 6.67
CA ASP A 53 -2.97 -10.98 6.26
C ASP A 53 -2.30 -10.56 4.95
N VAL A 54 -3.08 -10.18 3.95
CA VAL A 54 -2.54 -9.77 2.64
C VAL A 54 -1.92 -8.37 2.69
N MET A 55 -2.59 -7.38 3.30
CA MET A 55 -2.17 -5.98 3.20
C MET A 55 -1.20 -5.54 4.29
N VAL A 56 -1.04 -6.32 5.37
CA VAL A 56 -0.14 -5.99 6.49
C VAL A 56 0.89 -7.09 6.70
N ARG A 57 0.45 -8.32 7.05
CA ARG A 57 1.38 -9.42 7.36
C ARG A 57 2.26 -9.77 6.16
N ALA A 58 1.68 -9.94 4.97
CA ALA A 58 2.46 -10.30 3.78
C ALA A 58 3.48 -9.21 3.42
N VAL A 59 3.10 -7.93 3.54
CA VAL A 59 4.02 -6.80 3.33
C VAL A 59 5.20 -6.86 4.31
N MET A 60 4.92 -7.12 5.58
CA MET A 60 5.95 -7.24 6.62
C MET A 60 6.91 -8.41 6.35
N VAL A 61 6.37 -9.61 6.11
CA VAL A 61 7.17 -10.83 5.90
C VAL A 61 8.01 -10.72 4.63
N ALA A 62 7.41 -10.31 3.51
CA ALA A 62 8.14 -10.15 2.25
C ALA A 62 9.21 -9.07 2.34
N SER A 63 8.91 -7.92 2.97
CA SER A 63 9.89 -6.85 3.16
C SER A 63 11.04 -7.30 4.06
N HIS A 64 10.79 -8.04 5.14
CA HIS A 64 11.82 -8.58 6.02
C HIS A 64 12.77 -9.52 5.27
N ALA A 65 12.20 -10.48 4.51
CA ALA A 65 12.98 -11.43 3.73
C ALA A 65 13.84 -10.75 2.64
N ALA A 66 13.23 -9.80 1.91
CA ALA A 66 13.93 -9.07 0.86
C ALA A 66 15.00 -8.13 1.42
N ALA A 67 14.67 -7.36 2.47
CA ALA A 67 15.61 -6.40 3.08
C ALA A 67 16.87 -7.11 3.56
N GLY A 68 16.76 -8.24 4.28
CA GLY A 68 17.92 -9.01 4.74
C GLY A 68 18.83 -9.42 3.57
N ALA A 69 18.27 -10.04 2.53
CA ALA A 69 19.03 -10.47 1.36
C ALA A 69 19.60 -9.29 0.54
N MET A 70 18.91 -8.14 0.53
CA MET A 70 19.35 -6.94 -0.17
C MET A 70 20.51 -6.25 0.58
N VAL A 71 20.41 -6.13 1.91
CA VAL A 71 21.46 -5.53 2.76
C VAL A 71 22.75 -6.34 2.68
N GLU A 72 22.68 -7.67 2.75
CA GLU A 72 23.87 -8.53 2.61
C GLU A 72 24.64 -8.29 1.31
N ARG A 73 23.98 -7.95 0.21
CA ARG A 73 24.64 -7.66 -1.08
C ARG A 73 24.85 -6.17 -1.35
N GLY A 74 24.46 -5.28 -0.42
CA GLY A 74 24.66 -3.83 -0.50
C GLY A 74 23.83 -3.11 -1.56
N ARG A 75 22.75 -3.74 -2.09
CA ARG A 75 21.89 -3.12 -3.11
C ARG A 75 20.51 -3.75 -3.20
N GLY A 76 19.50 -2.93 -3.43
CA GLY A 76 18.12 -3.36 -3.66
C GLY A 76 17.11 -2.24 -3.40
N ALA A 77 15.85 -2.51 -3.68
CA ALA A 77 14.78 -1.58 -3.41
C ALA A 77 13.47 -2.30 -3.04
N ILE A 78 12.71 -1.69 -2.16
CA ILE A 78 11.38 -2.17 -1.75
C ILE A 78 10.37 -1.06 -2.05
N LEU A 79 9.34 -1.39 -2.82
CA LEU A 79 8.20 -0.51 -3.11
C LEU A 79 6.95 -1.07 -2.45
N ASN A 80 6.43 -0.38 -1.45
CA ASN A 80 5.20 -0.76 -0.75
C ASN A 80 4.04 0.12 -1.21
N VAL A 81 2.98 -0.49 -1.74
CA VAL A 81 1.80 0.24 -2.23
C VAL A 81 0.85 0.53 -1.07
N SER A 82 0.93 1.76 -0.57
CA SER A 82 -0.01 2.36 0.36
C SER A 82 -1.20 3.00 -0.40
N SER A 83 -1.72 4.11 0.07
CA SER A 83 -2.81 4.87 -0.55
C SER A 83 -2.90 6.27 0.05
N MET A 84 -3.52 7.20 -0.66
CA MET A 84 -4.04 8.46 -0.10
C MET A 84 -4.95 8.24 1.11
N THR A 85 -5.72 7.14 1.13
CA THR A 85 -6.62 6.80 2.24
C THR A 85 -5.88 6.58 3.57
N ALA A 86 -4.57 6.33 3.56
CA ALA A 86 -3.73 6.22 4.75
C ALA A 86 -3.83 7.43 5.70
N HIS A 87 -4.23 8.58 5.19
CA HIS A 87 -4.42 9.81 5.98
C HIS A 87 -5.87 10.08 6.38
N THR A 88 -6.79 9.22 5.98
CA THR A 88 -8.24 9.35 6.21
C THR A 88 -8.72 8.51 7.41
N ALA A 89 -10.03 8.46 7.61
CA ALA A 89 -10.70 7.58 8.57
C ALA A 89 -11.70 6.62 7.87
N MET A 90 -11.38 6.20 6.64
CA MET A 90 -12.24 5.39 5.77
C MET A 90 -12.13 3.88 6.07
N GLY A 91 -12.42 3.48 7.32
CA GLY A 91 -12.51 2.07 7.72
C GLY A 91 -11.16 1.35 7.84
N THR A 92 -11.21 0.02 7.90
CA THR A 92 -10.05 -0.86 8.11
C THR A 92 -9.05 -0.83 6.97
N TYR A 93 -9.51 -0.70 5.72
CA TYR A 93 -8.62 -0.50 4.58
C TYR A 93 -7.68 0.71 4.77
N ALA A 94 -8.22 1.85 5.22
CA ALA A 94 -7.41 3.03 5.50
C ALA A 94 -6.39 2.77 6.63
N ALA A 95 -6.77 1.99 7.65
CA ALA A 95 -5.87 1.60 8.73
C ALA A 95 -4.72 0.71 8.22
N HIS A 96 -5.00 -0.29 7.37
CA HIS A 96 -3.96 -1.12 6.76
C HIS A 96 -3.00 -0.28 5.90
N LYS A 97 -3.52 0.64 5.09
CA LYS A 97 -2.68 1.51 4.25
C LYS A 97 -1.89 2.54 5.06
N ALA A 98 -2.42 2.98 6.20
CA ALA A 98 -1.68 3.81 7.15
C ALA A 98 -0.53 3.03 7.81
N TRP A 99 -0.76 1.77 8.17
CA TRP A 99 0.29 0.89 8.66
C TRP A 99 1.41 0.73 7.63
N VAL A 100 1.08 0.40 6.38
CA VAL A 100 2.05 0.25 5.28
C VAL A 100 2.90 1.51 5.10
N LEU A 101 2.26 2.68 5.13
CA LEU A 101 2.98 3.96 5.02
C LEU A 101 3.98 4.13 6.16
N ARG A 102 3.56 3.98 7.42
CA ARG A 102 4.43 4.17 8.59
C ARG A 102 5.51 3.12 8.69
N PHE A 103 5.19 1.87 8.41
CA PHE A 103 6.15 0.79 8.32
C PHE A 103 7.25 1.12 7.30
N THR A 104 6.88 1.61 6.11
CA THR A 104 7.85 1.93 5.06
C THR A 104 8.74 3.11 5.43
N GLU A 105 8.20 4.14 6.11
CA GLU A 105 9.00 5.26 6.62
C GLU A 105 10.05 4.77 7.64
N GLY A 106 9.65 3.90 8.57
CA GLY A 106 10.56 3.30 9.55
C GLY A 106 11.62 2.42 8.88
N LEU A 107 11.19 1.55 7.95
CA LEU A 107 12.11 0.69 7.20
C LEU A 107 13.11 1.50 6.37
N ALA A 108 12.69 2.60 5.74
CA ALA A 108 13.61 3.47 5.00
C ALA A 108 14.66 4.11 5.88
N ALA A 109 14.32 4.49 7.11
CA ALA A 109 15.28 5.03 8.08
C ALA A 109 16.27 3.96 8.54
N GLU A 110 15.81 2.73 8.78
CA GLU A 110 16.66 1.59 9.17
C GLU A 110 17.62 1.18 8.05
N LEU A 111 17.19 1.27 6.79
CA LEU A 111 18.01 0.92 5.62
C LEU A 111 19.00 2.02 5.21
N ALA A 112 19.03 3.17 5.88
CA ALA A 112 19.91 4.27 5.51
C ALA A 112 21.39 3.84 5.56
N GLY A 113 22.13 4.15 4.50
CA GLY A 113 23.54 3.79 4.36
C GLY A 113 23.84 2.36 3.95
N THR A 114 22.84 1.48 3.82
CA THR A 114 23.03 0.06 3.44
C THR A 114 23.10 -0.19 1.94
N GLY A 115 22.83 0.82 1.10
CA GLY A 115 22.67 0.65 -0.35
C GLY A 115 21.28 0.12 -0.76
N VAL A 116 20.35 -0.03 0.19
CA VAL A 116 18.96 -0.48 -0.03
C VAL A 116 17.99 0.66 0.27
N SER A 117 16.95 0.80 -0.52
CA SER A 117 15.91 1.83 -0.32
C SER A 117 14.54 1.24 -0.10
N ALA A 118 13.68 1.96 0.63
CA ALA A 118 12.26 1.63 0.74
C ALA A 118 11.40 2.86 0.37
N THR A 119 10.38 2.64 -0.45
CA THR A 119 9.49 3.66 -0.97
C THR A 119 8.03 3.27 -0.69
N ALA A 120 7.24 4.15 -0.08
CA ALA A 120 5.80 4.04 0.02
C ALA A 120 5.15 4.78 -1.16
N LEU A 121 4.40 4.07 -1.99
CA LEU A 121 3.56 4.65 -3.03
C LEU A 121 2.19 4.99 -2.44
N CYS A 122 1.78 6.25 -2.48
CA CYS A 122 0.50 6.74 -1.97
C CYS A 122 -0.35 7.31 -3.13
N PRO A 123 -0.92 6.47 -3.99
CA PRO A 123 -1.72 6.94 -5.11
C PRO A 123 -3.10 7.40 -4.64
N GLY A 124 -3.74 8.27 -5.45
CA GLY A 124 -5.15 8.57 -5.37
C GLY A 124 -5.99 7.51 -6.07
N LEU A 125 -7.09 7.93 -6.69
CA LEU A 125 -7.90 7.06 -7.56
C LEU A 125 -7.11 6.70 -8.81
N VAL A 126 -7.03 5.42 -9.13
CA VAL A 126 -6.29 4.90 -10.30
C VAL A 126 -7.23 3.99 -11.08
N HIS A 127 -7.30 4.19 -12.38
CA HIS A 127 -8.05 3.29 -13.28
C HIS A 127 -7.41 1.91 -13.27
N THR A 128 -8.02 0.99 -12.50
CA THR A 128 -7.64 -0.42 -12.37
C THR A 128 -8.88 -1.23 -12.04
N GLY A 129 -8.82 -2.55 -12.07
CA GLY A 129 -9.92 -3.41 -11.60
C GLY A 129 -10.16 -3.38 -10.07
N PHE A 130 -9.42 -2.56 -9.29
CA PHE A 130 -9.50 -2.55 -7.84
C PHE A 130 -10.89 -2.17 -7.30
N HIS A 131 -11.48 -1.10 -7.81
CA HIS A 131 -12.79 -0.61 -7.33
C HIS A 131 -13.92 -1.56 -7.71
N ALA A 132 -13.88 -2.07 -8.95
CA ALA A 132 -14.86 -3.07 -9.41
C ALA A 132 -14.79 -4.35 -8.58
N ALA A 133 -13.57 -4.84 -8.30
CA ALA A 133 -13.37 -6.03 -7.45
C ALA A 133 -13.82 -5.80 -5.99
N ALA A 134 -13.79 -4.56 -5.50
CA ALA A 134 -14.26 -4.17 -4.17
C ALA A 134 -15.77 -3.89 -4.11
N GLY A 135 -16.50 -3.97 -5.25
CA GLY A 135 -17.92 -3.60 -5.32
C GLY A 135 -18.16 -2.10 -5.09
N ILE A 136 -17.16 -1.26 -5.37
CA ILE A 136 -17.25 0.18 -5.18
C ILE A 136 -17.72 0.83 -6.48
N ASP A 137 -18.78 1.64 -6.41
CA ASP A 137 -19.29 2.39 -7.55
C ASP A 137 -18.30 3.50 -7.94
N GLU A 138 -17.68 3.35 -9.12
CA GLU A 138 -16.71 4.30 -9.65
C GLU A 138 -17.35 5.63 -10.09
N THR A 139 -18.64 5.65 -10.38
CA THR A 139 -19.34 6.85 -10.89
C THR A 139 -19.45 7.98 -9.86
N GLN A 140 -19.24 7.67 -8.59
CA GLN A 140 -19.25 8.67 -7.51
C GLN A 140 -18.07 9.66 -7.59
N TRP A 141 -17.02 9.37 -8.38
CA TRP A 141 -15.89 10.27 -8.58
C TRP A 141 -15.79 10.75 -10.03
N LYS A 142 -15.53 12.04 -10.18
CA LYS A 142 -15.41 12.66 -11.51
C LYS A 142 -14.09 12.28 -12.17
N GLU A 143 -14.11 12.12 -13.49
CA GLU A 143 -12.94 11.80 -14.33
C GLU A 143 -11.64 12.55 -13.99
N PRO A 144 -11.63 13.87 -13.75
CA PRO A 144 -10.39 14.57 -13.44
C PRO A 144 -9.66 14.08 -12.16
N LEU A 145 -10.32 13.30 -11.30
CA LEU A 145 -9.70 12.73 -10.09
C LEU A 145 -8.93 11.44 -10.37
N TRP A 146 -9.24 10.76 -11.47
CA TRP A 146 -8.61 9.50 -11.82
C TRP A 146 -7.21 9.69 -12.39
N LEU A 147 -6.33 8.75 -12.06
CA LEU A 147 -4.97 8.67 -12.57
C LEU A 147 -4.84 7.47 -13.49
N ASP A 148 -4.02 7.62 -14.51
CA ASP A 148 -3.61 6.52 -15.36
C ASP A 148 -2.65 5.58 -14.63
N ALA A 149 -2.88 4.27 -14.72
CA ALA A 149 -2.10 3.26 -13.99
C ALA A 149 -0.65 3.18 -14.47
N GLU A 150 -0.41 3.32 -15.77
CA GLU A 150 0.95 3.30 -16.34
C GLU A 150 1.75 4.51 -15.85
N ARG A 151 1.13 5.68 -15.84
CA ARG A 151 1.77 6.89 -15.32
C ARG A 151 2.11 6.77 -13.85
N VAL A 152 1.21 6.20 -13.04
CA VAL A 152 1.47 5.93 -11.61
C VAL A 152 2.65 4.99 -11.43
N ALA A 153 2.74 3.94 -12.24
CA ALA A 153 3.86 2.98 -12.20
C ALA A 153 5.20 3.64 -12.59
N ILE A 154 5.21 4.47 -13.64
CA ILE A 154 6.40 5.23 -14.06
C ILE A 154 6.87 6.17 -12.95
N ASP A 155 5.96 6.94 -12.35
CA ASP A 155 6.28 7.87 -11.25
C ASP A 155 6.81 7.12 -10.02
N ALA A 156 6.22 5.97 -9.69
CA ALA A 156 6.66 5.11 -8.58
C ALA A 156 8.08 4.56 -8.80
N LEU A 157 8.37 4.01 -9.98
CA LEU A 157 9.70 3.49 -10.31
C LEU A 157 10.74 4.61 -10.37
N ALA A 158 10.37 5.78 -10.84
CA ALA A 158 11.24 6.95 -10.80
C ALA A 158 11.54 7.41 -9.36
N ALA A 159 10.55 7.34 -8.45
CA ALA A 159 10.75 7.62 -7.03
C ALA A 159 11.69 6.61 -6.36
N VAL A 160 11.50 5.31 -6.65
CA VAL A 160 12.40 4.23 -6.19
C VAL A 160 13.84 4.49 -6.61
N ARG A 161 14.07 4.81 -7.90
CA ARG A 161 15.43 5.11 -8.43
C ARG A 161 16.10 6.30 -7.74
N ARG A 162 15.30 7.26 -7.25
CA ARG A 162 15.80 8.44 -6.52
C ARG A 162 15.94 8.19 -5.01
N GLY A 163 15.62 7.00 -4.50
CA GLY A 163 15.59 6.70 -3.07
C GLY A 163 14.55 7.53 -2.31
N GLN A 164 13.48 7.95 -2.96
CA GLN A 164 12.44 8.78 -2.35
C GLN A 164 11.56 7.92 -1.45
N VAL A 165 11.43 8.28 -0.16
CA VAL A 165 10.70 7.48 0.83
C VAL A 165 9.19 7.47 0.59
N ILE A 166 8.59 8.61 0.21
CA ILE A 166 7.15 8.72 -0.06
C ILE A 166 6.94 9.23 -1.48
N CYS A 167 6.24 8.46 -2.29
CA CYS A 167 5.80 8.84 -3.64
C CYS A 167 4.29 9.06 -3.65
N THR A 168 3.84 10.28 -3.93
CA THR A 168 2.44 10.59 -4.22
C THR A 168 2.37 11.11 -5.66
N PRO A 169 1.90 10.29 -6.61
CA PRO A 169 1.71 10.72 -7.99
C PRO A 169 0.73 11.88 -8.08
N SER A 170 0.97 12.84 -8.98
CA SER A 170 0.17 14.05 -9.18
C SER A 170 0.31 15.13 -8.09
N LEU A 171 0.46 16.37 -8.53
CA LEU A 171 0.55 17.54 -7.65
C LEU A 171 -0.74 17.74 -6.82
N ARG A 172 -1.91 17.47 -7.42
CA ARG A 172 -3.21 17.57 -6.74
C ARG A 172 -3.27 16.66 -5.53
N TYR A 173 -2.85 15.39 -5.67
CA TYR A 173 -2.84 14.44 -4.59
C TYR A 173 -1.75 14.74 -3.56
N ARG A 174 -0.62 15.32 -3.96
CA ARG A 174 0.39 15.82 -3.01
C ARG A 174 -0.15 16.93 -2.13
N SER A 175 -0.85 17.89 -2.71
CA SER A 175 -1.47 18.98 -1.95
C SER A 175 -2.58 18.46 -1.01
N ALA A 176 -3.45 17.58 -1.50
CA ALA A 176 -4.48 16.94 -0.67
C ALA A 176 -3.87 16.15 0.51
N ASN A 177 -2.80 15.39 0.27
CA ASN A 177 -2.06 14.69 1.32
C ASN A 177 -1.50 15.65 2.37
N ALA A 178 -0.89 16.76 1.96
CA ALA A 178 -0.33 17.74 2.87
C ALA A 178 -1.43 18.32 3.78
N VAL A 179 -2.59 18.64 3.21
CA VAL A 179 -3.75 19.13 3.96
C VAL A 179 -4.25 18.08 4.96
N LEU A 180 -4.44 16.83 4.53
CA LEU A 180 -4.93 15.75 5.40
C LEU A 180 -3.96 15.42 6.55
N ARG A 181 -2.65 15.58 6.34
CA ARG A 181 -1.62 15.36 7.37
C ARG A 181 -1.65 16.45 8.44
N LEU A 182 -1.95 17.69 8.07
CA LEU A 182 -1.97 18.85 8.98
C LEU A 182 -3.35 19.08 9.60
N ALA A 183 -4.40 18.54 8.99
CA ALA A 183 -5.77 18.76 9.45
C ALA A 183 -6.02 18.12 10.83
N PRO A 184 -6.77 18.77 11.74
CA PRO A 184 -7.17 18.19 13.00
C PRO A 184 -7.95 16.88 12.79
N ARG A 185 -7.69 15.86 13.60
CA ARG A 185 -8.29 14.51 13.42
C ARG A 185 -9.81 14.50 13.50
N TRP A 186 -10.42 15.40 14.28
CA TRP A 186 -11.88 15.53 14.31
C TRP A 186 -12.46 15.97 12.95
N PHE A 187 -11.77 16.89 12.27
CA PHE A 187 -12.14 17.36 10.93
C PHE A 187 -12.00 16.23 9.89
N VAL A 188 -10.87 15.51 9.91
CA VAL A 188 -10.64 14.36 9.02
C VAL A 188 -11.74 13.31 9.18
N ARG A 189 -12.11 12.95 10.43
CA ARG A 189 -13.20 12.00 10.69
C ARG A 189 -14.55 12.45 10.12
N ARG A 190 -14.84 13.76 10.19
CA ARG A 190 -16.10 14.33 9.70
C ARG A 190 -16.16 14.42 8.16
N VAL A 191 -15.03 14.72 7.52
CA VAL A 191 -14.98 15.00 6.06
C VAL A 191 -14.70 13.74 5.24
N VAL A 192 -13.81 12.88 5.73
CA VAL A 192 -13.36 11.65 5.04
C VAL A 192 -13.46 10.43 5.97
N GLY A 193 -14.59 10.28 6.61
CA GLY A 193 -14.94 9.15 7.47
C GLY A 193 -15.52 7.96 6.69
N PRO A 194 -15.91 6.88 7.40
CA PRO A 194 -16.38 5.62 6.81
C PRO A 194 -17.57 5.76 5.86
N GLU A 195 -18.47 6.70 6.12
CA GLU A 195 -19.67 6.94 5.30
C GLU A 195 -19.36 7.37 3.86
N ARG A 196 -18.15 7.84 3.61
CA ARG A 196 -17.67 8.28 2.28
C ARG A 196 -16.77 7.25 1.58
N SER A 197 -16.55 6.11 2.19
CA SER A 197 -15.75 5.04 1.60
C SER A 197 -16.42 4.33 0.42
N GLY A 198 -17.71 4.58 0.19
CA GLY A 198 -18.51 3.84 -0.79
C GLY A 198 -18.82 2.40 -0.38
N GLN A 199 -18.39 1.98 0.82
CA GLN A 199 -18.56 0.63 1.34
C GLN A 199 -19.90 0.51 2.09
N GLY A 200 -20.72 -0.49 1.73
CA GLY A 200 -21.95 -0.84 2.46
C GLY A 200 -23.03 0.24 2.45
N ARG A 201 -23.32 0.81 1.30
CA ARG A 201 -24.60 1.49 1.05
C ARG A 201 -25.56 0.45 0.52
N ASP A 202 -26.42 -0.07 1.39
CA ASP A 202 -27.64 -0.74 1.03
C ASP A 202 -28.66 0.29 0.54
#